data_713da2d1de98c2645f199a0013d2bf74
#
_entry.id   713da2d1de98c2645f199a0013d2bf74
#
_cell.length_a   1.000
_cell.length_b   1.000
_cell.length_c   1.000
_cell.angle_alpha   90.00
_cell.angle_beta   90.00
_cell.angle_gamma   90.00
#
_symmetry.space_group_name_H-M   'P 1'
#
loop_
_entity.id
_entity.type
_entity.pdbx_description
1 polymer ?
#
loop_
_entity_poly.entity_id
_entity_poly.type
_entity_poly.pdbx_seq_one_letter_code
_entity_poly.pdbx_strand_id
1 'polypeptide(L)'
;MGMTMTQKILAAHCGEASVKPGQLINARLDIVLGNDITTPVAINEFEKAGFDHVFDNTRINIVLDHFVPNKDIKSAMQSKQCRDFANKYDILNFFDVGQMGIEHALLPEQGIVTAGDCIIGADSHTCTYGAVGAFSTGGGSTDMAAGMANGTLWFKVPAAIRVELKGSLHPPVSGKDVILHLIGEIGVSGALYKSLEFTGEGVKTLTMEDRLCICNMAIEAGAKNGIFPVDEVCEAYLKGRSRRTPVKYEADPDAEYERTITIDLDTLEPTVSYPHLPENTHPAKEGGSIKIDQVVIGSCTTGRIEDMEAAYRILKGRHIARGVRGIIIPATMEVYKECILRGYTTAFIDAGCVVSTPTCGPCLGGYMGILAAGERCVSTTNRNFVGRMGHIDSEIYLASPATAAASALTGTITDPREV
;
A
#
# COMPACT_ATOMS: atom_id res chain seq x y z
N MET A 1 27.82 10.76 -14.95
CA MET A 1 27.24 9.72 -14.10
C MET A 1 25.75 9.85 -14.22
N GLY A 2 25.12 8.85 -14.79
CA GLY A 2 23.69 8.85 -15.01
C GLY A 2 22.91 8.76 -13.70
N MET A 3 21.68 9.27 -13.73
CA MET A 3 20.78 9.27 -12.57
C MET A 3 19.69 8.21 -12.72
N THR A 4 19.29 7.61 -11.60
CA THR A 4 18.13 6.75 -11.50
C THR A 4 16.83 7.59 -11.53
N MET A 5 15.67 6.96 -11.68
CA MET A 5 14.37 7.65 -11.66
C MET A 5 14.20 8.49 -10.39
N THR A 6 14.43 7.88 -9.22
CA THR A 6 14.33 8.56 -7.93
C THR A 6 15.27 9.75 -7.83
N GLN A 7 16.50 9.64 -8.29
CA GLN A 7 17.46 10.76 -8.30
C GLN A 7 17.00 11.91 -9.18
N LYS A 8 16.44 11.63 -10.37
CA LYS A 8 15.92 12.67 -11.27
C LYS A 8 14.74 13.43 -10.65
N ILE A 9 13.81 12.73 -10.02
CA ILE A 9 12.68 13.36 -9.32
C ILE A 9 13.20 14.28 -8.20
N LEU A 10 14.11 13.77 -7.37
CA LEU A 10 14.67 14.55 -6.26
C LEU A 10 15.51 15.74 -6.74
N ALA A 11 16.30 15.60 -7.80
CA ALA A 11 17.05 16.69 -8.41
C ALA A 11 16.13 17.81 -8.89
N ALA A 12 15.05 17.47 -9.59
CA ALA A 12 14.06 18.44 -10.07
C ALA A 12 13.36 19.18 -8.90
N HIS A 13 13.15 18.51 -7.78
CA HIS A 13 12.47 19.09 -6.61
C HIS A 13 13.38 19.91 -5.70
N CYS A 14 14.69 19.68 -5.73
CA CYS A 14 15.65 20.54 -5.01
C CYS A 14 16.27 21.63 -5.90
N GLY A 15 15.98 21.66 -7.20
CA GLY A 15 16.49 22.66 -8.13
C GLY A 15 17.94 22.40 -8.58
N GLU A 16 18.44 21.20 -8.37
CA GLU A 16 19.79 20.80 -8.78
C GLU A 16 19.77 20.12 -10.15
N ALA A 17 20.85 20.29 -10.93
CA ALA A 17 20.99 19.61 -12.21
C ALA A 17 21.19 18.08 -12.03
N SER A 18 21.76 17.67 -10.93
CA SER A 18 21.97 16.27 -10.56
C SER A 18 22.16 16.10 -9.05
N VAL A 19 21.80 14.94 -8.53
CA VAL A 19 22.03 14.54 -7.13
C VAL A 19 22.72 13.19 -7.06
N LYS A 20 23.40 12.93 -5.93
CA LYS A 20 24.14 11.67 -5.70
C LYS A 20 23.60 10.95 -4.47
N PRO A 21 23.68 9.60 -4.42
CA PRO A 21 23.38 8.84 -3.22
C PRO A 21 24.14 9.39 -1.99
N GLY A 22 23.42 9.54 -0.89
CA GLY A 22 23.98 10.09 0.36
C GLY A 22 23.97 11.61 0.46
N GLN A 23 23.71 12.35 -0.62
CA GLN A 23 23.60 13.81 -0.60
C GLN A 23 22.38 14.24 0.22
N LEU A 24 22.57 15.25 1.08
CA LEU A 24 21.45 15.90 1.77
C LEU A 24 20.91 17.04 0.89
N ILE A 25 19.62 17.02 0.65
CA ILE A 25 18.90 17.99 -0.17
C ILE A 25 17.69 18.51 0.60
N ASN A 26 17.20 19.69 0.21
CA ASN A 26 15.88 20.18 0.63
C ASN A 26 14.98 20.20 -0.60
N ALA A 27 13.98 19.31 -0.65
CA ALA A 27 13.12 19.14 -1.80
C ALA A 27 11.73 19.74 -1.55
N ARG A 28 11.15 20.34 -2.58
CA ARG A 28 9.76 20.79 -2.59
C ARG A 28 8.84 19.58 -2.59
N LEU A 29 7.72 19.69 -1.89
CA LEU A 29 6.70 18.66 -1.80
C LEU A 29 5.53 19.01 -2.73
N ASP A 30 5.08 18.02 -3.50
CA ASP A 30 3.84 18.13 -4.27
C ASP A 30 2.63 17.72 -3.45
N ILE A 31 2.80 16.76 -2.55
CA ILE A 31 1.72 16.23 -1.71
C ILE A 31 2.25 15.97 -0.30
N VAL A 32 1.44 16.35 0.68
CA VAL A 32 1.58 15.96 2.09
C VAL A 32 0.32 15.20 2.49
N LEU A 33 0.48 14.01 3.05
CA LEU A 33 -0.61 13.09 3.37
C LEU A 33 -0.61 12.70 4.85
N GLY A 34 -1.79 12.59 5.43
CA GLY A 34 -2.00 11.98 6.74
C GLY A 34 -3.40 11.41 6.92
N ASN A 35 -3.54 10.55 7.91
CA ASN A 35 -4.77 9.84 8.25
C ASN A 35 -5.27 10.20 9.66
N ASP A 36 -6.38 9.61 10.08
CA ASP A 36 -7.01 9.88 11.37
C ASP A 36 -6.19 9.42 12.61
N ILE A 37 -5.08 8.70 12.42
CA ILE A 37 -4.15 8.34 13.50
C ILE A 37 -3.00 9.35 13.59
N THR A 38 -2.39 9.67 12.45
CA THR A 38 -1.13 10.41 12.39
C THR A 38 -1.33 11.91 12.25
N THR A 39 -2.39 12.34 11.56
CA THR A 39 -2.71 13.78 11.42
C THR A 39 -2.96 14.50 12.76
N PRO A 40 -3.68 13.92 13.74
CA PRO A 40 -3.82 14.59 15.05
C PRO A 40 -2.48 14.87 15.73
N VAL A 41 -1.52 13.95 15.62
CA VAL A 41 -0.16 14.14 16.15
C VAL A 41 0.56 15.23 15.38
N ALA A 42 0.46 15.23 14.06
CA ALA A 42 1.06 16.28 13.22
C ALA A 42 0.46 17.66 13.50
N ILE A 43 -0.85 17.76 13.71
CA ILE A 43 -1.52 19.01 14.09
C ILE A 43 -0.97 19.55 15.42
N ASN A 44 -0.81 18.68 16.42
CA ASN A 44 -0.25 19.08 17.70
C ASN A 44 1.18 19.61 17.56
N GLU A 45 2.02 18.97 16.76
CA GLU A 45 3.38 19.45 16.48
C GLU A 45 3.40 20.74 15.65
N PHE A 46 2.47 20.88 14.70
CA PHE A 46 2.28 22.09 13.90
C PHE A 46 1.94 23.31 14.79
N GLU A 47 0.96 23.15 15.70
CA GLU A 47 0.54 24.19 16.63
C GLU A 47 1.64 24.52 17.66
N LYS A 48 2.30 23.51 18.21
CA LYS A 48 3.41 23.65 19.15
C LYS A 48 4.61 24.38 18.55
N ALA A 49 4.88 24.18 17.26
CA ALA A 49 5.91 24.90 16.52
C ALA A 49 5.54 26.36 16.21
N GLY A 50 4.28 26.76 16.49
CA GLY A 50 3.80 28.10 16.24
C GLY A 50 3.47 28.39 14.77
N PHE A 51 3.26 27.39 13.96
CA PHE A 51 2.82 27.58 12.58
C PHE A 51 1.38 28.08 12.55
N ASP A 52 1.11 29.09 11.75
CA ASP A 52 -0.19 29.76 11.62
C ASP A 52 -0.82 29.66 10.23
N HIS A 53 -0.11 29.09 9.27
CA HIS A 53 -0.56 28.88 7.91
C HIS A 53 -0.04 27.56 7.34
N VAL A 54 -0.72 27.05 6.31
CA VAL A 54 -0.26 25.92 5.50
C VAL A 54 0.31 26.44 4.18
N PHE A 55 1.31 25.75 3.62
CA PHE A 55 1.98 26.22 2.41
C PHE A 55 1.05 26.26 1.18
N ASP A 56 0.15 25.26 1.07
CA ASP A 56 -0.81 25.15 -0.02
C ASP A 56 -1.92 24.17 0.40
N ASN A 57 -3.14 24.67 0.58
CA ASN A 57 -4.28 23.87 1.01
C ASN A 57 -4.79 22.88 -0.04
N THR A 58 -4.34 22.97 -1.29
CA THR A 58 -4.62 22.01 -2.38
C THR A 58 -3.67 20.83 -2.40
N ARG A 59 -2.55 20.91 -1.66
CA ARG A 59 -1.47 19.93 -1.62
C ARG A 59 -1.47 19.08 -0.35
N ILE A 60 -2.26 19.47 0.64
CA ILE A 60 -2.44 18.73 1.88
C ILE A 60 -3.64 17.81 1.72
N ASN A 61 -3.47 16.56 2.10
CA ASN A 61 -4.48 15.52 1.98
C ASN A 61 -4.66 14.86 3.34
N ILE A 62 -5.88 14.85 3.82
CA ILE A 62 -6.26 14.22 5.08
C ILE A 62 -7.36 13.20 4.79
N VAL A 63 -7.08 11.93 5.07
CA VAL A 63 -7.98 10.81 4.81
C VAL A 63 -8.32 10.14 6.13
N LEU A 64 -9.59 10.12 6.48
CA LEU A 64 -10.06 9.36 7.63
C LEU A 64 -10.39 7.93 7.19
N ASP A 65 -9.51 6.97 7.49
CA ASP A 65 -9.62 5.61 6.95
C ASP A 65 -9.26 4.48 7.94
N HIS A 66 -8.71 4.81 9.11
CA HIS A 66 -8.29 3.79 10.07
C HIS A 66 -9.38 3.42 11.07
N PHE A 67 -10.09 4.41 11.62
CA PHE A 67 -11.06 4.23 12.70
C PHE A 67 -12.47 4.73 12.35
N VAL A 68 -12.76 4.91 11.08
CA VAL A 68 -14.06 5.39 10.60
C VAL A 68 -14.88 4.25 9.97
N PRO A 69 -16.21 4.25 10.17
CA PRO A 69 -16.97 5.05 11.14
C PRO A 69 -16.41 4.85 12.54
N ASN A 70 -16.33 5.92 13.35
CA ASN A 70 -15.51 5.92 14.57
C ASN A 70 -15.87 4.77 15.53
N LYS A 71 -14.85 4.02 15.96
CA LYS A 71 -14.99 2.83 16.83
C LYS A 71 -15.24 3.16 18.30
N ASP A 72 -14.80 4.33 18.76
CA ASP A 72 -14.90 4.78 20.15
C ASP A 72 -14.84 6.32 20.24
N ILE A 73 -15.01 6.85 21.46
CA ILE A 73 -14.97 8.29 21.74
C ILE A 73 -13.60 8.88 21.37
N LYS A 74 -12.50 8.17 21.64
CA LYS A 74 -11.15 8.65 21.36
C LYS A 74 -10.95 8.85 19.85
N SER A 75 -11.33 7.88 19.05
CA SER A 75 -11.24 7.99 17.59
C SER A 75 -12.17 9.08 17.03
N ALA A 76 -13.36 9.28 17.64
CA ALA A 76 -14.24 10.37 17.25
C ALA A 76 -13.62 11.74 17.54
N MET A 77 -12.89 11.89 18.65
CA MET A 77 -12.14 13.13 18.95
C MET A 77 -10.99 13.37 17.98
N GLN A 78 -10.26 12.30 17.60
CA GLN A 78 -9.20 12.39 16.58
C GLN A 78 -9.76 12.84 15.23
N SER A 79 -10.85 12.23 14.77
CA SER A 79 -11.53 12.62 13.53
C SER A 79 -12.04 14.06 13.60
N LYS A 80 -12.56 14.49 14.76
CA LYS A 80 -13.00 15.88 14.96
C LYS A 80 -11.82 16.85 14.85
N GLN A 81 -10.67 16.55 15.45
CA GLN A 81 -9.46 17.40 15.35
C GLN A 81 -9.02 17.56 13.88
N CYS A 82 -9.05 16.48 13.09
CA CYS A 82 -8.77 16.53 11.66
C CYS A 82 -9.77 17.45 10.92
N ARG A 83 -11.08 17.33 11.22
CA ARG A 83 -12.13 18.19 10.62
C ARG A 83 -11.92 19.65 10.97
N ASP A 84 -11.67 19.95 12.25
CA ASP A 84 -11.46 21.31 12.72
C ASP A 84 -10.24 21.95 12.04
N PHE A 85 -9.14 21.21 11.89
CA PHE A 85 -7.96 21.65 11.18
C PHE A 85 -8.23 21.85 9.68
N ALA A 86 -8.90 20.91 9.03
CA ALA A 86 -9.25 21.02 7.62
C ALA A 86 -10.13 22.26 7.35
N ASN A 87 -11.12 22.51 8.21
CA ASN A 87 -11.98 23.71 8.13
C ASN A 87 -11.21 25.00 8.39
N LYS A 88 -10.29 25.01 9.38
CA LYS A 88 -9.51 26.20 9.74
C LYS A 88 -8.60 26.66 8.60
N TYR A 89 -8.06 25.74 7.85
CA TYR A 89 -7.09 26.03 6.78
C TYR A 89 -7.64 25.78 5.37
N ASP A 90 -8.96 25.58 5.22
CA ASP A 90 -9.65 25.33 3.93
C ASP A 90 -9.00 24.20 3.13
N ILE A 91 -8.63 23.09 3.78
CA ILE A 91 -8.00 21.94 3.12
C ILE A 91 -8.99 21.33 2.13
N LEU A 92 -8.64 21.36 0.84
CA LEU A 92 -9.54 20.91 -0.23
C LEU A 92 -9.64 19.38 -0.34
N ASN A 93 -8.58 18.66 -0.01
CA ASN A 93 -8.52 17.20 -0.10
C ASN A 93 -8.71 16.60 1.30
N PHE A 94 -9.92 16.73 1.83
CA PHE A 94 -10.33 16.13 3.09
C PHE A 94 -11.41 15.08 2.83
N PHE A 95 -11.13 13.84 3.21
CA PHE A 95 -11.99 12.69 2.96
C PHE A 95 -12.49 12.08 4.28
N ASP A 96 -13.79 12.19 4.51
CA ASP A 96 -14.47 11.69 5.70
C ASP A 96 -15.50 10.60 5.33
N VAL A 97 -16.27 10.15 6.30
CA VAL A 97 -17.34 9.16 6.14
C VAL A 97 -18.25 9.53 4.97
N GLY A 98 -18.48 8.54 4.08
CA GLY A 98 -19.24 8.72 2.84
C GLY A 98 -18.38 8.99 1.60
N GLN A 99 -17.20 9.59 1.77
CA GLN A 99 -16.18 9.79 0.73
C GLN A 99 -14.89 9.04 1.06
N MET A 100 -14.95 8.17 2.05
CA MET A 100 -13.79 7.48 2.61
C MET A 100 -13.26 6.41 1.64
N GLY A 101 -12.00 6.14 1.79
CA GLY A 101 -11.27 5.06 1.15
C GLY A 101 -9.93 4.97 1.83
N ILE A 102 -9.29 3.81 1.78
CA ILE A 102 -7.95 3.66 2.33
C ILE A 102 -6.99 4.55 1.54
N GLU A 103 -6.28 5.45 2.21
CA GLU A 103 -5.52 6.55 1.62
C GLU A 103 -4.66 6.15 0.42
N HIS A 104 -3.97 4.99 0.50
CA HIS A 104 -3.08 4.52 -0.57
C HIS A 104 -3.80 3.88 -1.76
N ALA A 105 -5.11 3.65 -1.68
CA ALA A 105 -5.96 3.31 -2.80
C ALA A 105 -6.73 4.54 -3.30
N LEU A 106 -7.21 5.38 -2.39
CA LEU A 106 -8.05 6.53 -2.68
C LEU A 106 -7.31 7.62 -3.49
N LEU A 107 -6.09 8.00 -3.08
CA LEU A 107 -5.38 9.11 -3.73
C LEU A 107 -5.04 8.84 -5.20
N PRO A 108 -4.53 7.65 -5.59
CA PRO A 108 -4.35 7.32 -7.00
C PRO A 108 -5.68 7.24 -7.77
N GLU A 109 -6.73 6.66 -7.17
CA GLU A 109 -8.06 6.57 -7.77
C GLU A 109 -8.63 7.95 -8.10
N GLN A 110 -8.45 8.91 -7.16
CA GLN A 110 -8.90 10.30 -7.31
C GLN A 110 -7.99 11.17 -8.19
N GLY A 111 -6.89 10.63 -8.71
CA GLY A 111 -5.92 11.35 -9.53
C GLY A 111 -5.19 12.48 -8.81
N ILE A 112 -5.14 12.42 -7.48
CA ILE A 112 -4.45 13.40 -6.64
C ILE A 112 -2.94 13.24 -6.78
N VAL A 113 -2.46 11.99 -6.81
CA VAL A 113 -1.05 11.66 -7.06
C VAL A 113 -0.80 11.41 -8.54
N THR A 114 0.36 11.81 -9.04
CA THR A 114 0.71 11.64 -10.45
C THR A 114 2.20 11.39 -10.63
N ALA A 115 2.59 11.03 -11.86
CA ALA A 115 3.98 10.78 -12.21
C ALA A 115 4.85 12.01 -11.97
N GLY A 116 6.02 11.78 -11.40
CA GLY A 116 7.02 12.80 -11.12
C GLY A 116 6.82 13.58 -9.83
N ASP A 117 5.75 13.31 -9.07
CA ASP A 117 5.52 13.96 -7.77
C ASP A 117 6.60 13.57 -6.73
N CYS A 118 6.86 14.51 -5.81
CA CYS A 118 7.59 14.27 -4.56
C CYS A 118 6.59 14.32 -3.40
N ILE A 119 6.37 13.16 -2.74
CA ILE A 119 5.28 12.95 -1.80
C ILE A 119 5.81 12.49 -0.45
N ILE A 120 5.32 13.10 0.64
CA ILE A 120 5.46 12.54 1.99
C ILE A 120 4.10 12.23 2.58
N GLY A 121 4.05 11.17 3.38
CA GLY A 121 2.90 10.86 4.22
C GLY A 121 3.34 10.46 5.62
N ALA A 122 2.51 10.71 6.61
CA ALA A 122 2.73 10.22 7.95
C ALA A 122 2.28 8.76 8.12
N ASP A 123 2.32 7.99 7.04
CA ASP A 123 2.11 6.54 6.98
C ASP A 123 3.27 5.87 6.24
N SER A 124 3.71 4.72 6.74
CA SER A 124 4.85 4.00 6.16
C SER A 124 4.60 3.48 4.75
N HIS A 125 3.34 3.19 4.38
CA HIS A 125 2.99 2.69 3.05
C HIS A 125 2.75 3.81 2.00
N THR A 126 3.10 5.06 2.33
CA THR A 126 3.12 6.17 1.36
C THR A 126 3.97 5.85 0.13
N CYS A 127 4.92 4.91 0.23
CA CYS A 127 5.71 4.41 -0.90
C CYS A 127 4.87 3.80 -2.05
N THR A 128 3.59 3.51 -1.83
CA THR A 128 2.65 2.99 -2.83
C THR A 128 2.64 3.77 -4.14
N TYR A 129 2.78 5.10 -4.07
CA TYR A 129 2.61 5.96 -5.25
C TYR A 129 3.78 5.93 -6.23
N GLY A 130 4.86 5.24 -5.89
CA GLY A 130 5.91 4.91 -6.86
C GLY A 130 5.41 4.05 -8.02
N ALA A 131 4.27 3.37 -7.86
CA ALA A 131 3.59 2.64 -8.92
C ALA A 131 3.17 3.54 -10.11
N VAL A 132 2.90 4.80 -9.86
CA VAL A 132 2.60 5.81 -10.90
C VAL A 132 3.82 6.67 -11.26
N GLY A 133 5.03 6.25 -10.86
CA GLY A 133 6.28 6.97 -11.19
C GLY A 133 6.53 8.20 -10.31
N ALA A 134 6.03 8.24 -9.08
CA ALA A 134 6.32 9.28 -8.10
C ALA A 134 7.44 8.85 -7.14
N PHE A 135 8.23 9.80 -6.64
CA PHE A 135 9.00 9.57 -5.42
C PHE A 135 8.08 9.80 -4.22
N SER A 136 7.74 8.75 -3.54
CA SER A 136 6.83 8.81 -2.40
C SER A 136 7.36 7.99 -1.23
N THR A 137 7.29 8.54 -0.02
CA THR A 137 7.89 7.90 1.15
C THR A 137 7.16 8.28 2.44
N GLY A 138 7.17 7.35 3.39
CA GLY A 138 6.72 7.60 4.76
C GLY A 138 7.70 8.48 5.53
N GLY A 139 7.14 9.39 6.33
CA GLY A 139 7.84 10.23 7.30
C GLY A 139 7.15 10.19 8.66
N GLY A 140 7.71 10.86 9.65
CA GLY A 140 7.09 11.02 10.95
C GLY A 140 6.01 12.11 10.95
N SER A 141 5.17 12.14 11.99
CA SER A 141 4.17 13.20 12.15
C SER A 141 4.79 14.61 12.29
N THR A 142 6.01 14.70 12.80
CA THR A 142 6.79 15.97 12.87
C THR A 142 7.22 16.42 11.47
N ASP A 143 7.66 15.47 10.60
CA ASP A 143 8.00 15.77 9.20
C ASP A 143 6.75 16.22 8.44
N MET A 144 5.61 15.58 8.69
CA MET A 144 4.32 16.00 8.14
C MET A 144 3.96 17.42 8.56
N ALA A 145 4.10 17.76 9.84
CA ALA A 145 3.82 19.12 10.37
C ALA A 145 4.70 20.16 9.66
N ALA A 146 6.00 19.91 9.56
CA ALA A 146 6.94 20.77 8.84
C ALA A 146 6.60 20.86 7.34
N GLY A 147 6.26 19.75 6.72
CA GLY A 147 5.82 19.69 5.32
C GLY A 147 4.56 20.49 5.05
N MET A 148 3.55 20.40 5.93
CA MET A 148 2.31 21.19 5.83
C MET A 148 2.56 22.69 5.93
N ALA A 149 3.50 23.12 6.78
CA ALA A 149 3.82 24.53 6.95
C ALA A 149 4.70 25.09 5.83
N ASN A 150 5.74 24.36 5.44
CA ASN A 150 6.82 24.89 4.60
C ASN A 150 6.75 24.44 3.13
N GLY A 151 6.02 23.38 2.81
CA GLY A 151 6.00 22.78 1.47
C GLY A 151 7.33 22.20 1.03
N THR A 152 8.27 21.98 1.96
CA THR A 152 9.59 21.41 1.72
C THR A 152 9.99 20.46 2.83
N LEU A 153 10.82 19.46 2.50
CA LEU A 153 11.44 18.58 3.47
C LEU A 153 12.85 18.22 3.04
N TRP A 154 13.72 18.00 4.03
CA TRP A 154 15.06 17.49 3.75
C TRP A 154 15.04 15.98 3.50
N PHE A 155 15.86 15.53 2.56
CA PHE A 155 16.08 14.11 2.28
C PHE A 155 17.57 13.82 2.16
N LYS A 156 17.96 12.64 2.61
CA LYS A 156 19.19 12.02 2.16
C LYS A 156 18.86 11.22 0.89
N VAL A 157 19.44 11.55 -0.23
CA VAL A 157 19.18 10.83 -1.49
C VAL A 157 19.49 9.36 -1.33
N PRO A 158 18.53 8.44 -1.55
CA PRO A 158 18.78 7.01 -1.41
C PRO A 158 19.63 6.49 -2.57
N ALA A 159 20.47 5.50 -2.31
CA ALA A 159 21.01 4.65 -3.36
C ALA A 159 19.89 3.75 -3.91
N ALA A 160 20.03 3.25 -5.12
CA ALA A 160 19.02 2.42 -5.75
C ALA A 160 19.48 0.96 -5.91
N ILE A 161 18.52 0.05 -5.80
CA ILE A 161 18.62 -1.36 -6.18
C ILE A 161 17.74 -1.54 -7.42
N ARG A 162 18.28 -2.13 -8.48
CA ARG A 162 17.51 -2.52 -9.65
C ARG A 162 16.85 -3.85 -9.40
N VAL A 163 15.52 -3.91 -9.61
CA VAL A 163 14.76 -5.16 -9.61
C VAL A 163 14.33 -5.43 -11.05
N GLU A 164 15.00 -6.36 -11.72
CA GLU A 164 14.75 -6.72 -13.10
C GLU A 164 13.73 -7.86 -13.13
N LEU A 165 12.54 -7.58 -13.71
CA LEU A 165 11.47 -8.54 -13.89
C LEU A 165 11.55 -9.14 -15.29
N LYS A 166 11.65 -10.48 -15.40
CA LYS A 166 11.67 -11.24 -16.65
C LYS A 166 10.42 -12.08 -16.79
N GLY A 167 10.11 -12.48 -18.02
CA GLY A 167 8.94 -13.32 -18.27
C GLY A 167 7.62 -12.59 -18.08
N SER A 168 6.59 -13.36 -17.74
CA SER A 168 5.20 -12.86 -17.61
C SER A 168 4.55 -13.36 -16.33
N LEU A 169 3.75 -12.50 -15.70
CA LEU A 169 2.97 -12.88 -14.54
C LEU A 169 1.74 -13.68 -14.98
N HIS A 170 1.54 -14.85 -14.38
CA HIS A 170 0.45 -15.76 -14.73
C HIS A 170 -0.52 -15.97 -13.57
N PRO A 171 -1.84 -15.75 -13.76
CA PRO A 171 -2.82 -16.07 -12.72
C PRO A 171 -2.72 -17.55 -12.28
N PRO A 172 -2.93 -17.85 -10.98
CA PRO A 172 -3.42 -16.97 -9.92
C PRO A 172 -2.34 -16.16 -9.17
N VAL A 173 -1.10 -16.17 -9.66
CA VAL A 173 0.00 -15.35 -9.11
C VAL A 173 -0.27 -13.88 -9.40
N SER A 174 0.00 -13.02 -8.43
CA SER A 174 -0.28 -11.57 -8.47
C SER A 174 0.93 -10.75 -8.00
N GLY A 175 0.84 -9.44 -8.08
CA GLY A 175 1.86 -8.54 -7.53
C GLY A 175 2.16 -8.77 -6.06
N LYS A 176 1.19 -9.32 -5.30
CA LYS A 176 1.40 -9.71 -3.90
C LYS A 176 2.43 -10.83 -3.79
N ASP A 177 2.34 -11.83 -4.64
CA ASP A 177 3.29 -12.95 -4.66
C ASP A 177 4.68 -12.48 -5.10
N VAL A 178 4.75 -11.56 -6.07
CA VAL A 178 6.02 -10.94 -6.52
C VAL A 178 6.73 -10.24 -5.37
N ILE A 179 6.02 -9.39 -4.63
CA ILE A 179 6.68 -8.64 -3.54
C ILE A 179 7.00 -9.51 -2.34
N LEU A 180 6.18 -10.51 -2.02
CA LEU A 180 6.50 -11.49 -0.98
C LEU A 180 7.74 -12.30 -1.36
N HIS A 181 7.86 -12.74 -2.62
CA HIS A 181 9.05 -13.41 -3.12
C HIS A 181 10.30 -12.54 -2.96
N LEU A 182 10.24 -11.27 -3.40
CA LEU A 182 11.35 -10.33 -3.25
C LEU A 182 11.76 -10.15 -1.78
N ILE A 183 10.80 -9.94 -0.88
CA ILE A 183 11.07 -9.78 0.55
C ILE A 183 11.68 -11.06 1.13
N GLY A 184 11.19 -12.24 0.72
CA GLY A 184 11.76 -13.52 1.11
C GLY A 184 13.21 -13.71 0.67
N GLU A 185 13.56 -13.21 -0.52
CA GLU A 185 14.93 -13.29 -1.06
C GLU A 185 15.91 -12.34 -0.35
N ILE A 186 15.48 -11.08 -0.09
CA ILE A 186 16.42 -10.06 0.40
C ILE A 186 16.30 -9.76 1.90
N GLY A 187 15.24 -10.24 2.54
CA GLY A 187 14.93 -9.98 3.95
C GLY A 187 14.32 -8.60 4.20
N VAL A 188 13.75 -8.41 5.40
CA VAL A 188 13.09 -7.15 5.84
C VAL A 188 14.03 -5.95 5.93
N SER A 189 15.33 -6.14 5.86
CA SER A 189 16.36 -5.09 5.88
C SER A 189 17.17 -5.02 4.58
N GLY A 190 16.84 -5.84 3.58
CA GLY A 190 17.64 -5.99 2.36
C GLY A 190 17.70 -4.75 1.48
N ALA A 191 16.72 -3.85 1.61
CA ALA A 191 16.68 -2.57 0.90
C ALA A 191 16.68 -1.37 1.87
N LEU A 192 17.26 -1.52 3.06
CA LEU A 192 17.21 -0.48 4.10
C LEU A 192 17.69 0.86 3.57
N TYR A 193 16.78 1.85 3.57
CA TYR A 193 17.00 3.21 3.08
C TYR A 193 17.41 3.29 1.59
N LYS A 194 16.98 2.33 0.75
CA LYS A 194 17.24 2.31 -0.70
C LYS A 194 15.97 2.64 -1.49
N SER A 195 16.12 2.97 -2.76
CA SER A 195 15.04 2.98 -3.74
C SER A 195 15.05 1.62 -4.46
N LEU A 196 13.91 0.94 -4.53
CA LEU A 196 13.72 -0.23 -5.39
C LEU A 196 13.19 0.23 -6.74
N GLU A 197 13.97 0.16 -7.80
CA GLU A 197 13.56 0.53 -9.15
C GLU A 197 13.25 -0.72 -9.96
N PHE A 198 11.98 -0.91 -10.32
CA PHE A 198 11.51 -2.06 -11.08
C PHE A 198 11.69 -1.83 -12.58
N THR A 199 12.32 -2.79 -13.25
CA THR A 199 12.71 -2.71 -14.66
C THR A 199 12.52 -4.06 -15.35
N GLY A 200 12.84 -4.16 -16.62
CA GLY A 200 12.75 -5.40 -17.40
C GLY A 200 11.45 -5.54 -18.17
N GLU A 201 11.39 -6.52 -19.04
CA GLU A 201 10.24 -6.78 -19.93
C GLU A 201 9.00 -7.24 -19.16
N GLY A 202 9.19 -7.93 -18.03
CA GLY A 202 8.11 -8.42 -17.17
C GLY A 202 7.26 -7.29 -16.60
N VAL A 203 7.80 -6.05 -16.46
CA VAL A 203 7.02 -4.88 -16.00
C VAL A 203 5.76 -4.66 -16.83
N LYS A 204 5.83 -4.90 -18.15
CA LYS A 204 4.69 -4.69 -19.07
C LYS A 204 3.54 -5.68 -18.85
N THR A 205 3.80 -6.80 -18.18
CA THR A 205 2.78 -7.83 -17.89
C THR A 205 2.03 -7.57 -16.60
N LEU A 206 2.54 -6.65 -15.76
CA LEU A 206 1.92 -6.25 -14.50
C LEU A 206 0.80 -5.23 -14.72
N THR A 207 -0.34 -5.47 -14.08
CA THR A 207 -1.40 -4.47 -13.97
C THR A 207 -0.99 -3.32 -13.07
N MET A 208 -1.76 -2.23 -13.04
CA MET A 208 -1.49 -1.16 -12.08
C MET A 208 -1.72 -1.60 -10.65
N GLU A 209 -2.66 -2.48 -10.40
CA GLU A 209 -2.96 -3.07 -9.10
C GLU A 209 -1.77 -3.88 -8.58
N ASP A 210 -1.12 -4.67 -9.44
CA ASP A 210 0.11 -5.39 -9.10
C ASP A 210 1.23 -4.41 -8.70
N ARG A 211 1.45 -3.35 -9.51
CA ARG A 211 2.47 -2.34 -9.24
C ARG A 211 2.21 -1.55 -7.96
N LEU A 212 0.94 -1.20 -7.69
CA LEU A 212 0.54 -0.54 -6.47
C LEU A 212 0.76 -1.43 -5.24
N CYS A 213 0.46 -2.73 -5.35
CA CYS A 213 0.74 -3.72 -4.31
C CYS A 213 2.25 -3.87 -4.05
N ILE A 214 3.04 -3.99 -5.10
CA ILE A 214 4.51 -4.14 -5.02
C ILE A 214 5.13 -2.91 -4.38
N CYS A 215 4.79 -1.70 -4.83
CA CYS A 215 5.31 -0.46 -4.24
C CYS A 215 4.84 -0.26 -2.79
N ASN A 216 3.60 -0.64 -2.46
CA ASN A 216 3.07 -0.56 -1.11
C ASN A 216 3.94 -1.33 -0.12
N MET A 217 4.36 -2.54 -0.48
CA MET A 217 5.16 -3.40 0.40
C MET A 217 6.68 -3.22 0.25
N ALA A 218 7.16 -2.29 -0.54
CA ALA A 218 8.59 -1.99 -0.64
C ALA A 218 9.20 -1.60 0.73
N ILE A 219 8.43 -0.93 1.59
CA ILE A 219 8.84 -0.59 2.96
C ILE A 219 9.09 -1.83 3.83
N GLU A 220 8.45 -2.97 3.54
CA GLU A 220 8.64 -4.20 4.30
C GLU A 220 10.00 -4.87 4.02
N ALA A 221 10.70 -4.44 2.96
CA ALA A 221 12.13 -4.73 2.74
C ALA A 221 13.06 -3.63 3.28
N GLY A 222 12.50 -2.61 3.97
CA GLY A 222 13.24 -1.46 4.50
C GLY A 222 13.44 -0.32 3.49
N ALA A 223 12.89 -0.40 2.29
CA ALA A 223 13.07 0.60 1.24
C ALA A 223 12.41 1.95 1.59
N LYS A 224 13.00 3.05 1.10
CA LYS A 224 12.38 4.38 1.15
C LYS A 224 11.22 4.47 0.17
N ASN A 225 11.35 3.86 -1.00
CA ASN A 225 10.29 3.76 -2.00
C ASN A 225 10.53 2.55 -2.92
N GLY A 226 9.45 2.07 -3.53
CA GLY A 226 9.49 1.30 -4.76
C GLY A 226 9.02 2.21 -5.90
N ILE A 227 9.56 2.08 -7.10
CA ILE A 227 9.16 2.91 -8.23
C ILE A 227 9.17 2.13 -9.54
N PHE A 228 8.12 2.32 -10.33
CA PHE A 228 7.97 1.80 -11.68
C PHE A 228 8.12 2.89 -12.74
N PRO A 229 8.59 2.56 -13.95
CA PRO A 229 8.58 3.49 -15.07
C PRO A 229 7.15 3.82 -15.49
N VAL A 230 6.99 5.02 -16.04
CA VAL A 230 5.70 5.48 -16.61
C VAL A 230 5.59 4.98 -18.04
N ASP A 231 5.15 3.74 -18.19
CA ASP A 231 4.90 3.08 -19.47
C ASP A 231 3.42 3.22 -19.92
N GLU A 232 3.04 2.54 -20.98
CA GLU A 232 1.70 2.59 -21.55
C GLU A 232 0.60 2.16 -20.56
N VAL A 233 0.89 1.21 -19.66
CA VAL A 233 -0.05 0.74 -18.62
C VAL A 233 -0.30 1.86 -17.61
N CYS A 234 0.78 2.49 -17.14
CA CYS A 234 0.68 3.61 -16.21
C CYS A 234 0.02 4.83 -16.86
N GLU A 235 0.35 5.14 -18.14
CA GLU A 235 -0.29 6.24 -18.87
C GLU A 235 -1.80 6.04 -19.05
N ALA A 236 -2.21 4.82 -19.40
CA ALA A 236 -3.62 4.47 -19.52
C ALA A 236 -4.35 4.64 -18.17
N TYR A 237 -3.71 4.27 -17.05
CA TYR A 237 -4.25 4.46 -15.71
C TYR A 237 -4.39 5.94 -15.35
N LEU A 238 -3.37 6.76 -15.63
CA LEU A 238 -3.36 8.19 -15.31
C LEU A 238 -4.30 9.02 -16.22
N LYS A 239 -4.57 8.54 -17.42
CA LYS A 239 -5.40 9.24 -18.41
C LYS A 239 -6.81 9.49 -17.89
N GLY A 240 -7.18 10.77 -17.83
CA GLY A 240 -8.49 11.22 -17.35
C GLY A 240 -8.66 11.20 -15.83
N ARG A 241 -7.66 10.68 -15.08
CA ARG A 241 -7.61 10.74 -13.60
C ARG A 241 -6.76 11.89 -13.10
N SER A 242 -5.55 12.03 -13.61
CA SER A 242 -4.58 13.00 -13.10
C SER A 242 -5.12 14.42 -13.08
N ARG A 243 -5.09 15.05 -11.90
CA ARG A 243 -5.49 16.46 -11.69
C ARG A 243 -4.39 17.44 -12.09
N ARG A 244 -3.16 16.95 -12.30
CA ARG A 244 -1.99 17.72 -12.72
C ARG A 244 -1.31 17.02 -13.90
N THR A 245 -0.50 17.75 -14.65
CA THR A 245 0.25 17.18 -15.77
C THR A 245 1.30 16.21 -15.25
N PRO A 246 1.26 14.90 -15.66
CA PRO A 246 2.29 13.95 -15.31
C PRO A 246 3.66 14.33 -15.89
N VAL A 247 4.71 14.17 -15.10
CA VAL A 247 6.10 14.34 -15.55
C VAL A 247 6.79 12.98 -15.48
N LYS A 248 7.26 12.49 -16.65
CA LYS A 248 7.93 11.20 -16.72
C LYS A 248 9.41 11.34 -16.46
N TYR A 249 9.95 10.51 -15.60
CA TYR A 249 11.37 10.36 -15.39
C TYR A 249 11.79 8.92 -15.69
N GLU A 250 12.77 8.77 -16.54
CA GLU A 250 13.40 7.49 -16.86
C GLU A 250 14.83 7.49 -16.33
N ALA A 251 15.31 6.35 -15.87
CA ALA A 251 16.71 6.22 -15.51
C ALA A 251 17.61 6.42 -16.72
N ASP A 252 18.76 7.05 -16.53
CA ASP A 252 19.76 7.15 -17.58
C ASP A 252 20.32 5.77 -17.94
N PRO A 253 20.76 5.53 -19.18
CA PRO A 253 21.34 4.24 -19.57
C PRO A 253 22.57 3.84 -18.73
N ASP A 254 23.32 4.84 -18.25
CA ASP A 254 24.50 4.69 -17.39
C ASP A 254 24.18 4.96 -15.90
N ALA A 255 22.90 4.88 -15.48
CA ALA A 255 22.52 5.01 -14.09
C ALA A 255 23.16 3.91 -13.23
N GLU A 256 23.70 4.30 -12.07
CA GLU A 256 24.36 3.38 -11.15
C GLU A 256 23.40 2.81 -10.13
N TYR A 257 23.41 1.49 -9.97
CA TYR A 257 22.67 0.74 -8.96
C TYR A 257 23.65 0.02 -8.04
N GLU A 258 23.34 -0.06 -6.75
CA GLU A 258 24.15 -0.76 -5.75
C GLU A 258 24.23 -2.26 -6.08
N ARG A 259 23.13 -2.83 -6.55
CA ARG A 259 23.02 -4.21 -7.05
C ARG A 259 21.81 -4.35 -7.96
N THR A 260 21.77 -5.45 -8.70
CA THR A 260 20.61 -5.89 -9.47
C THR A 260 20.10 -7.21 -8.90
N ILE A 261 18.78 -7.32 -8.74
CA ILE A 261 18.06 -8.52 -8.37
C ILE A 261 17.21 -8.89 -9.59
N THR A 262 17.23 -10.14 -10.01
CA THR A 262 16.44 -10.60 -11.16
C THR A 262 15.37 -11.57 -10.68
N ILE A 263 14.10 -11.30 -11.01
CA ILE A 263 12.96 -12.17 -10.71
C ILE A 263 12.38 -12.68 -12.03
N ASP A 264 12.31 -13.99 -12.17
CA ASP A 264 11.64 -14.65 -13.29
C ASP A 264 10.18 -14.91 -12.93
N LEU A 265 9.28 -14.09 -13.50
CA LEU A 265 7.84 -14.12 -13.21
C LEU A 265 7.19 -15.44 -13.67
N ASP A 266 7.74 -16.11 -14.70
CA ASP A 266 7.21 -17.39 -15.20
C ASP A 266 7.36 -18.52 -14.17
N THR A 267 8.30 -18.39 -13.23
CA THR A 267 8.60 -19.41 -12.23
C THR A 267 7.93 -19.18 -10.88
N LEU A 268 7.27 -18.03 -10.70
CA LEU A 268 6.64 -17.72 -9.43
C LEU A 268 5.43 -18.59 -9.15
N GLU A 269 5.31 -18.99 -7.90
CA GLU A 269 4.17 -19.75 -7.38
C GLU A 269 3.41 -18.91 -6.35
N PRO A 270 2.11 -19.23 -6.08
CA PRO A 270 1.38 -18.63 -4.97
C PRO A 270 2.17 -18.75 -3.67
N THR A 271 2.41 -17.60 -3.03
CA THR A 271 3.36 -17.47 -1.92
C THR A 271 2.62 -17.03 -0.64
N VAL A 272 3.01 -17.59 0.49
CA VAL A 272 2.52 -17.22 1.82
C VAL A 272 3.71 -16.83 2.69
N SER A 273 3.61 -15.67 3.35
CA SER A 273 4.58 -15.29 4.38
C SER A 273 4.07 -15.73 5.75
N TYR A 274 4.85 -16.53 6.44
CA TYR A 274 4.53 -17.08 7.77
C TYR A 274 4.87 -16.08 8.89
N PRO A 275 4.22 -16.21 10.06
CA PRO A 275 4.53 -15.36 11.22
C PRO A 275 6.00 -15.52 11.65
N HIS A 276 6.65 -14.46 12.18
CA HIS A 276 6.12 -13.12 12.47
C HIS A 276 6.89 -12.05 11.68
N LEU A 277 7.41 -12.39 10.51
CA LEU A 277 8.11 -11.47 9.61
C LEU A 277 7.68 -11.70 8.17
N PRO A 278 7.52 -10.64 7.36
CA PRO A 278 7.16 -10.77 5.94
C PRO A 278 8.15 -11.58 5.10
N GLU A 279 9.40 -11.72 5.55
CA GLU A 279 10.46 -12.50 4.87
C GLU A 279 10.33 -14.01 5.02
N ASN A 280 9.49 -14.50 5.94
CA ASN A 280 9.29 -15.95 6.15
C ASN A 280 8.38 -16.54 5.07
N THR A 281 8.80 -16.51 3.83
CA THR A 281 7.99 -16.88 2.67
C THR A 281 8.13 -18.37 2.31
N HIS A 282 6.98 -18.98 1.99
CA HIS A 282 6.85 -20.37 1.58
C HIS A 282 5.84 -20.49 0.42
N PRO A 283 5.98 -21.49 -0.47
CA PRO A 283 4.93 -21.82 -1.42
C PRO A 283 3.62 -22.16 -0.70
N ALA A 284 2.48 -21.67 -1.19
CA ALA A 284 1.17 -21.90 -0.55
C ALA A 284 0.83 -23.41 -0.42
N LYS A 285 1.27 -24.24 -1.37
CA LYS A 285 1.09 -25.70 -1.36
C LYS A 285 1.71 -26.41 -0.15
N GLU A 286 2.64 -25.79 0.56
CA GLU A 286 3.27 -26.36 1.75
C GLU A 286 2.44 -26.12 3.03
N GLY A 287 1.45 -25.24 2.98
CA GLY A 287 0.68 -24.79 4.14
C GLY A 287 -0.51 -25.66 4.54
N GLY A 288 -0.84 -26.73 3.79
CA GLY A 288 -2.09 -27.49 3.91
C GLY A 288 -2.40 -28.11 5.28
N SER A 289 -1.43 -28.22 6.19
CA SER A 289 -1.65 -28.69 7.57
C SER A 289 -2.00 -27.57 8.57
N ILE A 290 -1.86 -26.31 8.16
CA ILE A 290 -2.06 -25.15 9.03
C ILE A 290 -3.53 -24.73 8.98
N LYS A 291 -4.25 -25.02 10.06
CA LYS A 291 -5.65 -24.58 10.24
C LYS A 291 -5.71 -23.10 10.52
N ILE A 292 -6.74 -22.44 10.00
CA ILE A 292 -6.98 -21.00 10.15
C ILE A 292 -8.36 -20.74 10.77
N ASP A 293 -8.48 -19.63 11.48
CA ASP A 293 -9.70 -19.17 12.13
C ASP A 293 -10.34 -17.99 11.40
N GLN A 294 -9.55 -17.24 10.63
CA GLN A 294 -10.00 -16.03 9.97
C GLN A 294 -9.29 -15.82 8.62
N VAL A 295 -9.99 -15.20 7.68
CA VAL A 295 -9.39 -14.58 6.50
C VAL A 295 -9.77 -13.10 6.45
N VAL A 296 -8.81 -12.25 6.03
CA VAL A 296 -9.05 -10.84 5.74
C VAL A 296 -8.59 -10.57 4.31
N ILE A 297 -9.52 -10.19 3.45
CA ILE A 297 -9.25 -9.86 2.05
C ILE A 297 -9.55 -8.38 1.81
N GLY A 298 -8.54 -7.62 1.41
CA GLY A 298 -8.62 -6.19 1.21
C GLY A 298 -7.41 -5.46 1.76
N SER A 299 -7.55 -4.22 2.12
CA SER A 299 -6.54 -3.26 2.58
C SER A 299 -6.00 -2.35 1.46
N CYS A 300 -5.06 -1.45 1.81
CA CYS A 300 -4.36 -0.62 0.82
C CYS A 300 -3.52 -1.42 -0.17
N THR A 301 -3.11 -2.63 0.21
CA THR A 301 -2.27 -3.50 -0.60
C THR A 301 -3.09 -4.17 -1.71
N THR A 302 -4.23 -4.77 -1.35
CA THR A 302 -5.01 -5.69 -2.19
C THR A 302 -6.51 -5.54 -1.92
N GLY A 303 -7.06 -4.37 -2.12
CA GLY A 303 -8.48 -4.09 -1.93
C GLY A 303 -9.14 -3.44 -3.14
N ARG A 304 -8.47 -3.46 -4.30
CA ARG A 304 -8.99 -2.89 -5.55
C ARG A 304 -9.93 -3.87 -6.24
N ILE A 305 -10.58 -3.43 -7.31
CA ILE A 305 -11.64 -4.23 -7.93
C ILE A 305 -11.13 -5.56 -8.51
N GLU A 306 -9.90 -5.60 -9.00
CA GLU A 306 -9.26 -6.80 -9.53
C GLU A 306 -8.95 -7.82 -8.42
N ASP A 307 -8.56 -7.33 -7.23
CA ASP A 307 -8.35 -8.15 -6.04
C ASP A 307 -9.68 -8.77 -5.56
N MET A 308 -10.74 -7.95 -5.57
CA MET A 308 -12.09 -8.43 -5.25
C MET A 308 -12.56 -9.46 -6.27
N GLU A 309 -12.26 -9.26 -7.55
CA GLU A 309 -12.58 -10.21 -8.61
C GLU A 309 -11.84 -11.54 -8.43
N ALA A 310 -10.55 -11.51 -8.08
CA ALA A 310 -9.77 -12.71 -7.82
C ALA A 310 -10.38 -13.55 -6.69
N ALA A 311 -10.77 -12.91 -5.59
CA ALA A 311 -11.47 -13.58 -4.49
C ALA A 311 -12.86 -14.08 -4.90
N TYR A 312 -13.63 -13.26 -5.64
CA TYR A 312 -14.95 -13.62 -6.14
C TYR A 312 -14.93 -14.88 -7.01
N ARG A 313 -13.99 -15.01 -7.93
CA ARG A 313 -13.87 -16.18 -8.83
C ARG A 313 -13.74 -17.48 -8.05
N ILE A 314 -13.11 -17.45 -6.89
CA ILE A 314 -12.93 -18.61 -6.02
C ILE A 314 -14.14 -18.85 -5.12
N LEU A 315 -14.72 -17.79 -4.53
CA LEU A 315 -15.79 -17.91 -3.53
C LEU A 315 -17.19 -18.05 -4.10
N LYS A 316 -17.43 -17.61 -5.36
CA LYS A 316 -18.75 -17.64 -5.99
C LYS A 316 -19.39 -19.01 -5.97
N GLY A 317 -20.62 -19.09 -5.40
CA GLY A 317 -21.42 -20.31 -5.33
C GLY A 317 -20.86 -21.38 -4.39
N ARG A 318 -19.92 -21.00 -3.52
CA ARG A 318 -19.31 -21.86 -2.50
C ARG A 318 -19.49 -21.27 -1.11
N HIS A 319 -19.22 -22.04 -0.07
CA HIS A 319 -19.22 -21.58 1.31
C HIS A 319 -17.84 -21.73 1.94
N ILE A 320 -17.43 -20.75 2.77
CA ILE A 320 -16.21 -20.82 3.56
C ILE A 320 -16.32 -21.96 4.60
N ALA A 321 -15.21 -22.53 4.98
CA ALA A 321 -15.14 -23.65 5.93
C ALA A 321 -15.78 -23.28 7.27
N ARG A 322 -16.44 -24.24 7.87
CA ARG A 322 -17.05 -24.09 9.20
C ARG A 322 -15.99 -23.70 10.23
N GLY A 323 -16.24 -22.61 10.95
CA GLY A 323 -15.32 -22.08 11.97
C GLY A 323 -14.37 -20.99 11.45
N VAL A 324 -14.31 -20.76 10.15
CA VAL A 324 -13.56 -19.65 9.57
C VAL A 324 -14.42 -18.41 9.48
N ARG A 325 -13.89 -17.26 9.87
CA ARG A 325 -14.49 -15.93 9.67
C ARG A 325 -13.92 -15.27 8.43
N GLY A 326 -14.77 -14.92 7.47
CA GLY A 326 -14.38 -14.19 6.25
C GLY A 326 -14.68 -12.70 6.39
N ILE A 327 -13.68 -11.84 6.22
CA ILE A 327 -13.81 -10.37 6.24
C ILE A 327 -13.29 -9.82 4.91
N ILE A 328 -14.19 -9.18 4.16
CA ILE A 328 -13.88 -8.56 2.86
C ILE A 328 -13.93 -7.04 3.01
N ILE A 329 -12.88 -6.36 2.54
CA ILE A 329 -12.73 -4.91 2.69
C ILE A 329 -12.37 -4.30 1.34
N PRO A 330 -13.35 -3.83 0.55
CA PRO A 330 -13.09 -3.00 -0.62
C PRO A 330 -12.31 -1.74 -0.22
N ALA A 331 -11.30 -1.35 -0.99
CA ALA A 331 -10.37 -0.31 -0.55
C ALA A 331 -10.95 1.11 -0.59
N THR A 332 -11.97 1.36 -1.41
CA THR A 332 -12.61 2.68 -1.55
C THR A 332 -14.12 2.55 -1.71
N MET A 333 -14.85 3.65 -1.54
CA MET A 333 -16.31 3.64 -1.77
C MET A 333 -16.66 3.34 -3.23
N GLU A 334 -15.80 3.72 -4.19
CA GLU A 334 -16.04 3.39 -5.61
C GLU A 334 -15.85 1.90 -5.85
N VAL A 335 -14.81 1.28 -5.29
CA VAL A 335 -14.63 -0.18 -5.35
C VAL A 335 -15.79 -0.90 -4.66
N TYR A 336 -16.24 -0.41 -3.50
CA TYR A 336 -17.38 -1.00 -2.78
C TYR A 336 -18.66 -0.96 -3.63
N LYS A 337 -18.95 0.18 -4.24
CA LYS A 337 -20.08 0.35 -5.17
C LYS A 337 -19.95 -0.57 -6.39
N GLU A 338 -18.76 -0.67 -6.97
CA GLU A 338 -18.51 -1.56 -8.11
C GLU A 338 -18.71 -3.03 -7.72
N CYS A 339 -18.29 -3.45 -6.53
CA CYS A 339 -18.55 -4.79 -6.00
C CYS A 339 -20.07 -5.07 -5.88
N ILE A 340 -20.87 -4.08 -5.50
CA ILE A 340 -22.32 -4.21 -5.45
C ILE A 340 -22.89 -4.38 -6.88
N LEU A 341 -22.48 -3.51 -7.81
CA LEU A 341 -22.97 -3.51 -9.18
C LEU A 341 -22.60 -4.80 -9.94
N ARG A 342 -21.42 -5.37 -9.70
CA ARG A 342 -20.98 -6.65 -10.28
C ARG A 342 -21.53 -7.88 -9.56
N GLY A 343 -22.24 -7.70 -8.44
CA GLY A 343 -22.77 -8.81 -7.62
C GLY A 343 -21.72 -9.51 -6.76
N TYR A 344 -20.51 -8.97 -6.63
CA TYR A 344 -19.44 -9.55 -5.81
C TYR A 344 -19.82 -9.51 -4.33
N THR A 345 -20.37 -8.40 -3.84
CA THR A 345 -20.83 -8.25 -2.47
C THR A 345 -21.82 -9.35 -2.08
N THR A 346 -22.84 -9.61 -2.92
CA THR A 346 -23.82 -10.67 -2.68
C THR A 346 -23.15 -12.04 -2.63
N ALA A 347 -22.25 -12.33 -3.58
CA ALA A 347 -21.54 -13.61 -3.60
C ALA A 347 -20.66 -13.84 -2.36
N PHE A 348 -20.01 -12.80 -1.84
CA PHE A 348 -19.24 -12.89 -0.60
C PHE A 348 -20.13 -13.15 0.62
N ILE A 349 -21.29 -12.50 0.69
CA ILE A 349 -22.26 -12.73 1.77
C ILE A 349 -22.81 -14.16 1.68
N ASP A 350 -23.18 -14.62 0.49
CA ASP A 350 -23.66 -16.00 0.25
C ASP A 350 -22.59 -17.03 0.60
N ALA A 351 -21.29 -16.70 0.40
CA ALA A 351 -20.19 -17.54 0.81
C ALA A 351 -19.98 -17.58 2.35
N GLY A 352 -20.67 -16.74 3.12
CA GLY A 352 -20.55 -16.66 4.57
C GLY A 352 -19.54 -15.61 5.06
N CYS A 353 -19.13 -14.70 4.21
CA CYS A 353 -18.25 -13.58 4.58
C CYS A 353 -19.05 -12.34 5.00
N VAL A 354 -18.44 -11.48 5.82
CA VAL A 354 -18.90 -10.10 6.02
C VAL A 354 -18.18 -9.16 5.05
N VAL A 355 -18.92 -8.26 4.41
CA VAL A 355 -18.35 -7.19 3.58
C VAL A 355 -18.42 -5.88 4.34
N SER A 356 -17.27 -5.29 4.61
CA SER A 356 -17.15 -4.04 5.37
C SER A 356 -17.15 -2.83 4.46
N THR A 357 -17.41 -1.65 5.04
CA THR A 357 -17.00 -0.38 4.45
C THR A 357 -15.48 -0.30 4.35
N PRO A 358 -14.93 0.53 3.43
CA PRO A 358 -13.49 0.75 3.34
C PRO A 358 -12.88 1.18 4.67
N THR A 359 -11.86 0.47 5.13
CA THR A 359 -11.11 0.81 6.34
C THR A 359 -9.76 0.09 6.39
N CYS A 360 -8.75 0.72 6.94
CA CYS A 360 -7.46 0.12 7.25
C CYS A 360 -7.44 -0.63 8.59
N GLY A 361 -8.51 -0.52 9.38
CA GLY A 361 -8.59 -0.94 10.79
C GLY A 361 -8.10 -2.34 11.14
N PRO A 362 -8.48 -3.42 10.44
CA PRO A 362 -8.01 -4.76 10.75
C PRO A 362 -6.49 -4.93 10.60
N CYS A 363 -5.88 -4.25 9.63
CA CYS A 363 -4.45 -4.35 9.33
C CYS A 363 -3.55 -4.00 10.53
N LEU A 364 -4.02 -3.16 11.43
CA LEU A 364 -3.27 -2.72 12.62
C LEU A 364 -3.87 -3.19 13.95
N GLY A 365 -4.89 -4.07 13.88
CA GLY A 365 -5.60 -4.52 15.10
C GLY A 365 -6.35 -3.41 15.83
N GLY A 366 -6.68 -2.33 15.13
CA GLY A 366 -7.28 -1.15 15.72
C GLY A 366 -8.80 -1.05 15.60
N TYR A 367 -9.39 -1.78 14.66
CA TYR A 367 -10.81 -1.70 14.34
C TYR A 367 -11.26 -2.98 13.65
N MET A 368 -12.27 -3.67 14.11
CA MET A 368 -12.84 -4.94 13.68
C MET A 368 -11.84 -6.07 13.34
N GLY A 369 -12.29 -7.32 13.30
CA GLY A 369 -11.47 -8.47 12.86
C GLY A 369 -10.25 -8.74 13.75
N ILE A 370 -10.25 -8.26 14.99
CA ILE A 370 -9.16 -8.42 15.95
C ILE A 370 -9.08 -9.88 16.37
N LEU A 371 -7.86 -10.44 16.36
CA LEU A 371 -7.57 -11.83 16.71
C LEU A 371 -7.40 -12.02 18.21
N ALA A 372 -7.96 -13.11 18.72
CA ALA A 372 -7.71 -13.59 20.09
C ALA A 372 -6.40 -14.40 20.17
N ALA A 373 -6.02 -14.77 21.40
CA ALA A 373 -4.84 -15.61 21.65
C ALA A 373 -4.94 -16.96 20.91
N GLY A 374 -3.89 -17.32 20.16
CA GLY A 374 -3.79 -18.58 19.43
C GLY A 374 -4.60 -18.64 18.11
N GLU A 375 -5.34 -17.59 17.75
CA GLU A 375 -6.04 -17.55 16.47
C GLU A 375 -5.08 -17.27 15.29
N ARG A 376 -5.40 -17.88 14.15
CA ARG A 376 -4.63 -17.79 12.90
C ARG A 376 -5.44 -17.13 11.80
N CYS A 377 -4.84 -16.15 11.14
CA CYS A 377 -5.46 -15.41 10.04
C CYS A 377 -4.62 -15.48 8.78
N VAL A 378 -5.21 -15.87 7.66
CA VAL A 378 -4.64 -15.56 6.34
C VAL A 378 -5.12 -14.19 5.93
N SER A 379 -4.19 -13.28 5.64
CA SER A 379 -4.49 -11.89 5.39
C SER A 379 -3.80 -11.35 4.15
N THR A 380 -4.51 -10.55 3.38
CA THR A 380 -3.92 -9.87 2.22
C THR A 380 -3.33 -8.49 2.59
N THR A 381 -3.28 -8.16 3.87
CA THR A 381 -2.61 -6.97 4.41
C THR A 381 -1.09 -7.05 4.23
N ASN A 382 -0.35 -6.10 4.75
CA ASN A 382 1.09 -5.94 4.47
C ASN A 382 2.04 -6.38 5.59
N ARG A 383 1.55 -6.59 6.83
CA ARG A 383 2.39 -6.91 7.99
C ARG A 383 1.84 -8.06 8.81
N ASN A 384 2.74 -8.91 9.30
CA ASN A 384 2.43 -10.06 10.16
C ASN A 384 3.27 -10.10 11.44
N PHE A 385 3.69 -8.93 11.94
CA PHE A 385 4.46 -8.82 13.19
C PHE A 385 3.66 -9.31 14.38
N VAL A 386 4.36 -9.69 15.44
CA VAL A 386 3.75 -10.10 16.73
C VAL A 386 2.72 -9.06 17.18
N GLY A 387 1.49 -9.50 17.46
CA GLY A 387 0.39 -8.65 17.93
C GLY A 387 -0.19 -7.69 16.89
N ARG A 388 0.20 -7.76 15.61
CA ARG A 388 -0.19 -6.79 14.58
C ARG A 388 -1.70 -6.69 14.38
N MET A 389 -2.44 -7.80 14.43
CA MET A 389 -3.90 -7.83 14.23
C MET A 389 -4.68 -8.18 15.50
N GLY A 390 -4.07 -8.11 16.67
CA GLY A 390 -4.75 -8.44 17.93
C GLY A 390 -3.81 -8.94 19.02
N HIS A 391 -4.14 -10.12 19.60
CA HIS A 391 -3.34 -10.70 20.68
C HIS A 391 -1.93 -11.06 20.23
N ILE A 392 -0.95 -10.94 21.13
CA ILE A 392 0.47 -11.22 20.86
C ILE A 392 0.74 -12.68 20.46
N ASP A 393 -0.10 -13.62 20.92
CA ASP A 393 -0.04 -15.04 20.57
C ASP A 393 -0.86 -15.38 19.31
N SER A 394 -1.40 -14.39 18.59
CA SER A 394 -2.05 -14.63 17.31
C SER A 394 -1.04 -14.69 16.17
N GLU A 395 -1.39 -15.44 15.13
CA GLU A 395 -0.52 -15.67 13.97
C GLU A 395 -1.17 -15.11 12.69
N ILE A 396 -0.41 -14.36 11.91
CA ILE A 396 -0.87 -13.78 10.64
C ILE A 396 -0.02 -14.35 9.52
N TYR A 397 -0.67 -14.87 8.50
CA TYR A 397 -0.09 -15.40 7.28
C TYR A 397 -0.43 -14.45 6.13
N LEU A 398 0.58 -13.81 5.53
CA LEU A 398 0.35 -12.89 4.41
C LEU A 398 0.26 -13.66 3.09
N ALA A 399 -0.77 -13.37 2.31
CA ALA A 399 -1.00 -14.04 1.04
C ALA A 399 -1.74 -13.13 0.04
N SER A 400 -1.83 -13.58 -1.22
CA SER A 400 -2.65 -12.94 -2.25
C SER A 400 -4.15 -13.15 -2.00
N PRO A 401 -5.04 -12.34 -2.61
CA PRO A 401 -6.49 -12.51 -2.52
C PRO A 401 -6.97 -13.90 -2.94
N ALA A 402 -6.37 -14.46 -3.99
CA ALA A 402 -6.70 -15.81 -4.45
C ALA A 402 -6.34 -16.87 -3.41
N THR A 403 -5.13 -16.81 -2.84
CA THR A 403 -4.68 -17.75 -1.79
C THR A 403 -5.53 -17.61 -0.52
N ALA A 404 -5.88 -16.38 -0.12
CA ALA A 404 -6.73 -16.14 1.04
C ALA A 404 -8.16 -16.70 0.83
N ALA A 405 -8.73 -16.51 -0.36
CA ALA A 405 -10.05 -17.04 -0.72
C ALA A 405 -10.06 -18.58 -0.76
N ALA A 406 -9.03 -19.21 -1.33
CA ALA A 406 -8.87 -20.67 -1.33
C ALA A 406 -8.75 -21.20 0.09
N SER A 407 -7.94 -20.56 0.92
CA SER A 407 -7.78 -20.92 2.34
C SER A 407 -9.08 -20.78 3.14
N ALA A 408 -9.93 -19.78 2.81
CA ALA A 408 -11.25 -19.65 3.42
C ALA A 408 -12.16 -20.84 3.14
N LEU A 409 -12.11 -21.41 1.92
CA LEU A 409 -12.93 -22.55 1.55
C LEU A 409 -12.53 -23.83 2.28
N THR A 410 -11.25 -24.07 2.46
CA THR A 410 -10.73 -25.32 3.03
C THR A 410 -10.57 -25.27 4.56
N GLY A 411 -10.40 -24.09 5.13
CA GLY A 411 -10.08 -23.88 6.54
C GLY A 411 -8.60 -24.14 6.89
N THR A 412 -7.76 -24.26 5.86
CA THR A 412 -6.30 -24.38 5.97
C THR A 412 -5.62 -23.50 4.93
N ILE A 413 -4.33 -23.23 5.08
CA ILE A 413 -3.57 -22.55 4.02
C ILE A 413 -3.58 -23.42 2.76
N THR A 414 -4.06 -22.86 1.64
CA THR A 414 -4.34 -23.64 0.42
C THR A 414 -3.85 -22.92 -0.82
N ASP A 415 -3.19 -23.64 -1.69
CA ASP A 415 -2.83 -23.14 -3.02
C ASP A 415 -4.10 -22.92 -3.85
N PRO A 416 -4.32 -21.70 -4.40
CA PRO A 416 -5.54 -21.42 -5.17
C PRO A 416 -5.70 -22.25 -6.44
N ARG A 417 -4.65 -22.95 -6.87
CA ARG A 417 -4.69 -23.89 -8.01
C ARG A 417 -5.35 -25.23 -7.69
N GLU A 418 -5.60 -25.50 -6.40
CA GLU A 418 -6.16 -26.77 -5.90
C GLU A 418 -7.68 -26.74 -5.69
N VAL A 419 -8.36 -25.59 -5.88
CA VAL A 419 -9.79 -25.39 -5.56
C VAL A 419 -10.65 -24.95 -6.75
#